data_b2ba7946aff8a0e52ffea9f21127f262
#
_entry.id   b2ba7946aff8a0e52ffea9f21127f262
#
_cell.length_a   1.000
_cell.length_b   1.000
_cell.length_c   1.000
_cell.angle_alpha   90.00
_cell.angle_beta   90.00
_cell.angle_gamma   90.00
#
_symmetry.space_group_name_H-M   'P 1'
#
loop_
_entity.id
_entity.type
_entity.pdbx_description
1 polymer ?
#
loop_
_entity_poly.entity_id
_entity_poly.type
_entity_poly.pdbx_seq_one_letter_code
_entity_poly.pdbx_strand_id
1 'polypeptide(L)'
;MEVYQLRYFIAVAEAANFTKAAERSFISQPSLSQQILNLEAEVDQKLFHRLGRKVALTEAGQILLEHAYRIVQEVENATRELKEDPEQGYRVSVGIIPTVAHFFLPAVVAHCRANKVRLTLTSYESFRAEILTAVLDGEIDLGLVSLPVDEARLVATPLFTEPLLLGLSAEHPLAAAKEVNVADLRGQNFIMLGDASSLTSQVQRLLGDLDFAPRIMHRAAQISTVKSLTAMGLGVSILPRSARTANDPVGLVYRKFSGVAPTRTIALIRHYRRHLGRGAQMFADAARAVIGPLHAGTSESVSNPIVTTVTAPKPTRPRRA
;
A
#
# COMPACT_ATOMS: atom_id res chain seq x y z
N MET A 1 19.73 -8.74 -25.45
CA MET A 1 18.46 -8.88 -24.69
C MET A 1 17.53 -7.75 -25.09
N GLU A 2 16.46 -8.09 -25.78
CA GLU A 2 15.50 -7.13 -26.32
C GLU A 2 14.22 -7.11 -25.50
N VAL A 3 13.52 -5.97 -25.44
CA VAL A 3 12.30 -5.81 -24.64
C VAL A 3 11.21 -6.81 -25.01
N TYR A 4 11.06 -7.15 -26.30
CA TYR A 4 10.08 -8.14 -26.74
C TYR A 4 10.43 -9.55 -26.25
N GLN A 5 11.72 -9.88 -26.12
CA GLN A 5 12.15 -11.17 -25.55
C GLN A 5 11.78 -11.27 -24.08
N LEU A 6 11.92 -10.18 -23.33
CA LEU A 6 11.48 -10.12 -21.93
C LEU A 6 9.95 -10.29 -21.80
N ARG A 7 9.16 -9.67 -22.70
CA ARG A 7 7.70 -9.87 -22.74
C ARG A 7 7.33 -11.34 -23.02
N TYR A 8 8.02 -12.00 -23.96
CA TYR A 8 7.79 -13.41 -24.24
C TYR A 8 8.21 -14.30 -23.07
N PHE A 9 9.32 -13.97 -22.41
CA PHE A 9 9.78 -14.67 -21.22
C PHE A 9 8.75 -14.58 -20.07
N ILE A 10 8.22 -13.40 -19.78
CA ILE A 10 7.13 -13.19 -18.82
C ILE A 10 5.90 -14.02 -19.21
N ALA A 11 5.46 -13.96 -20.47
CA ALA A 11 4.29 -14.70 -20.94
C ALA A 11 4.43 -16.21 -20.75
N VAL A 12 5.64 -16.77 -20.97
CA VAL A 12 5.91 -18.20 -20.73
C VAL A 12 5.90 -18.53 -19.23
N ALA A 13 6.48 -17.65 -18.40
CA ALA A 13 6.50 -17.83 -16.95
C ALA A 13 5.09 -17.85 -16.35
N GLU A 14 4.23 -16.91 -16.76
CA GLU A 14 2.84 -16.82 -16.31
C GLU A 14 1.96 -17.97 -16.81
N ALA A 15 2.11 -18.34 -18.09
CA ALA A 15 1.31 -19.41 -18.69
C ALA A 15 1.76 -20.81 -18.26
N ALA A 16 3.01 -20.95 -17.77
CA ALA A 16 3.69 -22.22 -17.55
C ALA A 16 3.60 -23.18 -18.75
N ASN A 17 3.45 -22.62 -19.96
CA ASN A 17 3.19 -23.35 -21.20
C ASN A 17 3.55 -22.49 -22.42
N PHE A 18 4.45 -22.98 -23.27
CA PHE A 18 4.91 -22.26 -24.47
C PHE A 18 3.81 -22.00 -25.51
N THR A 19 2.89 -22.96 -25.70
CA THR A 19 1.81 -22.81 -26.69
C THR A 19 0.83 -21.72 -26.26
N LYS A 20 0.36 -21.77 -25.01
CA LYS A 20 -0.52 -20.73 -24.47
C LYS A 20 0.14 -19.35 -24.43
N ALA A 21 1.44 -19.29 -24.12
CA ALA A 21 2.19 -18.05 -24.14
C ALA A 21 2.28 -17.46 -25.57
N ALA A 22 2.53 -18.29 -26.56
CA ALA A 22 2.59 -17.89 -27.96
C ALA A 22 1.24 -17.34 -28.46
N GLU A 23 0.14 -18.01 -28.14
CA GLU A 23 -1.22 -17.54 -28.42
C GLU A 23 -1.49 -16.18 -27.82
N ARG A 24 -1.17 -15.97 -26.53
CA ARG A 24 -1.29 -14.67 -25.84
C ARG A 24 -0.41 -13.57 -26.43
N SER A 25 0.74 -13.94 -26.97
CA SER A 25 1.71 -13.04 -27.58
C SER A 25 1.48 -12.80 -29.08
N PHE A 26 0.43 -13.41 -29.67
CA PHE A 26 0.06 -13.33 -31.09
C PHE A 26 1.21 -13.72 -32.04
N ILE A 27 1.99 -14.75 -31.68
CA ILE A 27 3.07 -15.30 -32.50
C ILE A 27 3.00 -16.84 -32.55
N SER A 28 3.77 -17.44 -33.49
CA SER A 28 3.88 -18.89 -33.52
C SER A 28 4.69 -19.43 -32.34
N GLN A 29 4.32 -20.63 -31.85
CA GLN A 29 5.06 -21.28 -30.76
C GLN A 29 6.54 -21.52 -31.11
N PRO A 30 6.93 -21.97 -32.35
CA PRO A 30 8.33 -22.08 -32.72
C PRO A 30 9.07 -20.73 -32.64
N SER A 31 8.45 -19.64 -33.09
CA SER A 31 9.06 -18.30 -33.00
C SER A 31 9.30 -17.88 -31.56
N LEU A 32 8.30 -18.04 -30.68
CA LEU A 32 8.44 -17.72 -29.26
C LEU A 32 9.54 -18.57 -28.62
N SER A 33 9.56 -19.90 -28.90
CA SER A 33 10.56 -20.81 -28.36
C SER A 33 11.97 -20.41 -28.79
N GLN A 34 12.15 -19.99 -30.07
CA GLN A 34 13.44 -19.52 -30.58
C GLN A 34 13.89 -18.23 -29.87
N GLN A 35 12.98 -17.30 -29.59
CA GLN A 35 13.34 -16.07 -28.87
C GLN A 35 13.78 -16.35 -27.43
N ILE A 36 13.14 -17.30 -26.77
CA ILE A 36 13.59 -17.75 -25.43
C ILE A 36 14.96 -18.41 -25.50
N LEU A 37 15.22 -19.26 -26.51
CA LEU A 37 16.53 -19.86 -26.68
C LEU A 37 17.61 -18.80 -26.94
N ASN A 38 17.32 -17.78 -27.74
CA ASN A 38 18.25 -16.68 -28.00
C ASN A 38 18.53 -15.90 -26.69
N LEU A 39 17.51 -15.65 -25.88
CA LEU A 39 17.65 -15.00 -24.58
C LEU A 39 18.51 -15.86 -23.62
N GLU A 40 18.23 -17.16 -23.53
CA GLU A 40 19.01 -18.08 -22.72
C GLU A 40 20.49 -18.13 -23.17
N ALA A 41 20.74 -18.15 -24.50
CA ALA A 41 22.09 -18.13 -25.04
C ALA A 41 22.84 -16.84 -24.75
N GLU A 42 22.15 -15.69 -24.78
CA GLU A 42 22.75 -14.38 -24.46
C GLU A 42 23.16 -14.25 -23.00
N VAL A 43 22.33 -14.78 -22.07
CA VAL A 43 22.63 -14.74 -20.65
C VAL A 43 23.46 -15.95 -20.16
N ASP A 44 23.77 -16.86 -21.06
CA ASP A 44 24.49 -18.12 -20.79
C ASP A 44 23.90 -18.93 -19.63
N GLN A 45 22.57 -18.90 -19.51
CA GLN A 45 21.83 -19.61 -18.46
C GLN A 45 20.52 -20.17 -19.01
N LYS A 46 20.11 -21.35 -18.52
CA LYS A 46 18.76 -21.84 -18.74
C LYS A 46 17.79 -21.10 -17.82
N LEU A 47 16.72 -20.58 -18.41
CA LEU A 47 15.69 -19.82 -17.68
C LEU A 47 14.48 -20.70 -17.32
N PHE A 48 14.28 -21.79 -18.09
CA PHE A 48 13.20 -22.73 -17.86
C PHE A 48 13.67 -24.18 -17.77
N HIS A 49 13.09 -24.91 -16.83
CA HIS A 49 13.08 -26.36 -16.82
C HIS A 49 11.95 -26.87 -17.73
N ARG A 50 12.29 -27.70 -18.73
CA ARG A 50 11.31 -28.35 -19.61
C ARG A 50 11.04 -29.76 -19.08
N LEU A 51 10.00 -29.90 -18.25
CA LEU A 51 9.61 -31.17 -17.61
C LEU A 51 8.46 -31.82 -18.41
N GLY A 52 8.73 -32.30 -19.59
CA GLY A 52 7.71 -32.84 -20.50
C GLY A 52 6.73 -31.75 -20.95
N ARG A 53 5.47 -31.86 -20.51
CA ARG A 53 4.41 -30.82 -20.81
C ARG A 53 4.39 -29.66 -19.86
N LYS A 54 5.12 -29.69 -18.74
CA LYS A 54 5.18 -28.62 -17.76
C LYS A 54 6.45 -27.79 -17.95
N VAL A 55 6.31 -26.50 -17.74
CA VAL A 55 7.40 -25.52 -17.78
C VAL A 55 7.49 -24.87 -16.41
N ALA A 56 8.68 -24.86 -15.83
CA ALA A 56 8.95 -24.18 -14.56
C ALA A 56 10.20 -23.31 -14.70
N LEU A 57 10.26 -22.23 -13.95
CA LEU A 57 11.45 -21.37 -13.90
C LEU A 57 12.62 -22.08 -13.23
N THR A 58 13.82 -21.83 -13.73
CA THR A 58 15.07 -22.09 -13.00
C THR A 58 15.32 -20.99 -11.96
N GLU A 59 16.35 -21.12 -11.13
CA GLU A 59 16.80 -20.06 -10.23
C GLU A 59 17.17 -18.79 -11.03
N ALA A 60 17.94 -18.93 -12.12
CA ALA A 60 18.25 -17.84 -13.03
C ALA A 60 16.99 -17.22 -13.67
N GLY A 61 16.00 -18.07 -14.02
CA GLY A 61 14.71 -17.63 -14.50
C GLY A 61 13.93 -16.79 -13.46
N GLN A 62 13.95 -17.18 -12.20
CA GLN A 62 13.31 -16.42 -11.13
C GLN A 62 13.95 -15.02 -10.95
N ILE A 63 15.30 -14.98 -10.93
CA ILE A 63 16.04 -13.73 -10.86
C ILE A 63 15.70 -12.84 -12.07
N LEU A 64 15.72 -13.38 -13.28
CA LEU A 64 15.41 -12.61 -14.48
C LEU A 64 13.96 -12.13 -14.49
N LEU A 65 13.00 -12.91 -13.97
CA LEU A 65 11.58 -12.55 -13.99
C LEU A 65 11.32 -11.24 -13.22
N GLU A 66 11.93 -11.09 -12.05
CA GLU A 66 11.84 -9.85 -11.27
C GLU A 66 12.40 -8.64 -12.02
N HIS A 67 13.51 -8.82 -12.75
CA HIS A 67 14.09 -7.77 -13.58
C HIS A 67 13.26 -7.50 -14.84
N ALA A 68 12.76 -8.55 -15.49
CA ALA A 68 11.99 -8.45 -16.74
C ALA A 68 10.69 -7.63 -16.54
N TYR A 69 9.94 -7.90 -15.47
CA TYR A 69 8.76 -7.09 -15.13
C TYR A 69 9.11 -5.61 -15.02
N ARG A 70 10.18 -5.28 -14.28
CA ARG A 70 10.61 -3.88 -14.08
C ARG A 70 11.03 -3.19 -15.37
N ILE A 71 11.80 -3.89 -16.23
CA ILE A 71 12.28 -3.32 -17.50
C ILE A 71 11.10 -3.07 -18.44
N VAL A 72 10.22 -4.06 -18.62
CA VAL A 72 9.04 -3.95 -19.49
C VAL A 72 8.13 -2.82 -19.00
N GLN A 73 7.87 -2.76 -17.71
CA GLN A 73 7.03 -1.71 -17.11
C GLN A 73 7.63 -0.32 -17.29
N GLU A 74 8.96 -0.17 -17.14
CA GLU A 74 9.61 1.12 -17.31
C GLU A 74 9.54 1.61 -18.76
N VAL A 75 9.69 0.71 -19.73
CA VAL A 75 9.49 1.05 -21.15
C VAL A 75 8.03 1.45 -21.42
N GLU A 76 7.07 0.78 -20.81
CA GLU A 76 5.64 1.13 -20.94
C GLU A 76 5.35 2.49 -20.31
N ASN A 77 5.91 2.76 -19.13
CA ASN A 77 5.78 4.05 -18.44
C ASN A 77 6.36 5.18 -19.28
N ALA A 78 7.59 5.03 -19.78
CA ALA A 78 8.21 6.03 -20.65
C ALA A 78 7.38 6.28 -21.93
N THR A 79 6.88 5.21 -22.55
CA THR A 79 6.03 5.33 -23.74
C THR A 79 4.71 6.03 -23.40
N ARG A 80 4.13 5.76 -22.25
CA ARG A 80 2.90 6.40 -21.76
C ARG A 80 3.12 7.87 -21.52
N GLU A 81 4.18 8.25 -20.79
CA GLU A 81 4.51 9.64 -20.49
C GLU A 81 4.76 10.48 -21.74
N LEU A 82 5.46 9.92 -22.74
CA LEU A 82 5.71 10.60 -24.02
C LEU A 82 4.42 10.79 -24.85
N LYS A 83 3.38 9.98 -24.62
CA LYS A 83 2.09 10.06 -25.32
C LYS A 83 1.02 10.79 -24.50
N GLU A 84 1.34 11.26 -23.29
CA GLU A 84 0.39 12.03 -22.49
C GLU A 84 -0.01 13.33 -23.20
N ASP A 85 -1.30 13.47 -23.42
CA ASP A 85 -1.91 14.69 -23.97
C ASP A 85 -2.43 15.55 -22.80
N PRO A 86 -1.88 16.75 -22.61
CA PRO A 86 -2.31 17.66 -21.55
C PRO A 86 -3.81 18.00 -21.60
N GLU A 87 -4.45 17.88 -22.77
CA GLU A 87 -5.89 18.13 -22.93
C GLU A 87 -6.74 16.97 -22.38
N GLN A 88 -6.25 15.74 -22.45
CA GLN A 88 -6.91 14.54 -21.92
C GLN A 88 -6.60 14.31 -20.44
N GLY A 89 -5.64 15.03 -19.89
CA GLY A 89 -5.19 14.92 -18.51
C GLY A 89 -4.10 13.87 -18.29
N TYR A 90 -3.39 14.02 -17.20
CA TYR A 90 -2.28 13.17 -16.81
C TYR A 90 -2.77 11.95 -16.05
N ARG A 91 -2.19 10.78 -16.31
CA ARG A 91 -2.60 9.52 -15.66
C ARG A 91 -1.75 9.24 -14.43
N VAL A 92 -2.38 8.64 -13.41
CA VAL A 92 -1.70 8.10 -12.23
C VAL A 92 -2.41 6.85 -11.73
N SER A 93 -1.63 5.86 -11.31
CA SER A 93 -2.10 4.63 -10.66
C SER A 93 -1.67 4.63 -9.18
N VAL A 94 -2.62 4.41 -8.26
CA VAL A 94 -2.40 4.54 -6.82
C VAL A 94 -2.99 3.36 -6.06
N GLY A 95 -2.17 2.69 -5.26
CA GLY A 95 -2.62 1.70 -4.28
C GLY A 95 -2.87 2.35 -2.93
N ILE A 96 -3.96 2.02 -2.26
CA ILE A 96 -4.34 2.65 -0.98
C ILE A 96 -4.84 1.59 0.00
N ILE A 97 -4.36 1.63 1.24
CA ILE A 97 -4.90 0.75 2.28
C ILE A 97 -6.36 1.08 2.59
N PRO A 98 -7.24 0.07 2.81
CA PRO A 98 -8.68 0.27 2.94
C PRO A 98 -9.08 1.26 4.04
N THR A 99 -8.31 1.28 5.15
CA THR A 99 -8.58 2.19 6.27
C THR A 99 -8.28 3.67 5.97
N VAL A 100 -7.77 3.98 4.79
CA VAL A 100 -7.48 5.36 4.32
C VAL A 100 -8.32 5.70 3.08
N ALA A 101 -8.53 4.76 2.19
CA ALA A 101 -9.16 4.99 0.89
C ALA A 101 -10.53 5.68 1.01
N HIS A 102 -11.39 5.22 1.91
CA HIS A 102 -12.80 5.64 2.03
C HIS A 102 -12.99 7.14 2.33
N PHE A 103 -12.06 7.81 3.01
CA PHE A 103 -12.16 9.25 3.29
C PHE A 103 -11.20 10.08 2.44
N PHE A 104 -10.04 9.52 2.11
CA PHE A 104 -8.96 10.25 1.46
C PHE A 104 -9.18 10.41 -0.06
N LEU A 105 -9.56 9.33 -0.75
CA LEU A 105 -9.81 9.39 -2.20
C LEU A 105 -10.91 10.39 -2.58
N PRO A 106 -12.10 10.40 -1.93
CA PRO A 106 -13.13 11.39 -2.22
C PRO A 106 -12.62 12.82 -2.04
N ALA A 107 -11.81 13.08 -1.00
CA ALA A 107 -11.25 14.41 -0.74
C ALA A 107 -10.28 14.84 -1.85
N VAL A 108 -9.39 13.95 -2.28
CA VAL A 108 -8.46 14.22 -3.40
C VAL A 108 -9.22 14.47 -4.69
N VAL A 109 -10.20 13.65 -5.02
CA VAL A 109 -11.01 13.81 -6.23
C VAL A 109 -11.80 15.13 -6.20
N ALA A 110 -12.39 15.47 -5.05
CA ALA A 110 -13.09 16.74 -4.88
C ALA A 110 -12.15 17.95 -5.05
N HIS A 111 -10.94 17.87 -4.47
CA HIS A 111 -9.90 18.90 -4.62
C HIS A 111 -9.49 19.08 -6.08
N CYS A 112 -9.21 17.98 -6.79
CA CYS A 112 -8.84 18.00 -8.20
C CYS A 112 -9.95 18.65 -9.05
N ARG A 113 -11.22 18.30 -8.82
CA ARG A 113 -12.36 18.90 -9.52
C ARG A 113 -12.49 20.39 -9.26
N ALA A 114 -12.43 20.81 -8.00
CA ALA A 114 -12.55 22.21 -7.60
C ALA A 114 -11.44 23.09 -8.21
N ASN A 115 -10.23 22.56 -8.32
CA ASN A 115 -9.07 23.27 -8.85
C ASN A 115 -8.81 23.00 -10.35
N LYS A 116 -9.74 22.34 -11.05
CA LYS A 116 -9.63 22.00 -12.48
C LYS A 116 -8.35 21.24 -12.83
N VAL A 117 -7.86 20.43 -11.87
CA VAL A 117 -6.70 19.56 -12.09
C VAL A 117 -7.13 18.40 -12.99
N ARG A 118 -6.57 18.34 -14.18
CA ARG A 118 -6.86 17.27 -15.14
C ARG A 118 -6.03 16.03 -14.82
N LEU A 119 -6.58 15.19 -13.93
CA LEU A 119 -5.97 13.96 -13.49
C LEU A 119 -6.88 12.77 -13.77
N THR A 120 -6.38 11.79 -14.51
CA THR A 120 -7.04 10.48 -14.69
C THR A 120 -6.46 9.52 -13.65
N LEU A 121 -7.22 9.33 -12.57
CA LEU A 121 -6.82 8.52 -11.43
C LEU A 121 -7.35 7.09 -11.58
N THR A 122 -6.45 6.11 -11.61
CA THR A 122 -6.74 4.70 -11.37
C THR A 122 -6.32 4.36 -9.94
N SER A 123 -7.23 3.83 -9.15
CA SER A 123 -6.92 3.46 -7.77
C SER A 123 -7.44 2.07 -7.45
N TYR A 124 -6.75 1.37 -6.56
CA TYR A 124 -7.23 0.12 -6.01
C TYR A 124 -6.92 0.04 -4.51
N GLU A 125 -7.78 -0.65 -3.80
CA GLU A 125 -7.60 -0.90 -2.38
C GLU A 125 -6.95 -2.26 -2.18
N SER A 126 -5.87 -2.29 -1.41
CA SER A 126 -5.22 -3.54 -1.05
C SER A 126 -4.47 -3.44 0.29
N PHE A 127 -3.99 -4.56 0.78
CA PHE A 127 -3.16 -4.58 1.98
C PHE A 127 -1.76 -4.02 1.70
N ARG A 128 -1.12 -3.55 2.78
CA ARG A 128 0.18 -2.89 2.68
C ARG A 128 1.21 -3.70 1.90
N ALA A 129 1.33 -5.00 2.15
CA ALA A 129 2.32 -5.85 1.49
C ALA A 129 2.15 -5.86 -0.03
N GLU A 130 0.92 -6.01 -0.52
CA GLU A 130 0.59 -6.01 -1.95
C GLU A 130 0.87 -4.65 -2.59
N ILE A 131 0.53 -3.55 -1.90
CA ILE A 131 0.83 -2.19 -2.38
C ILE A 131 2.34 -1.96 -2.48
N LEU A 132 3.13 -2.40 -1.48
CA LEU A 132 4.59 -2.30 -1.53
C LEU A 132 5.15 -3.05 -2.74
N THR A 133 4.70 -4.28 -2.96
CA THR A 133 5.10 -5.10 -4.11
C THR A 133 4.72 -4.42 -5.43
N ALA A 134 3.48 -3.98 -5.58
CA ALA A 134 3.01 -3.31 -6.79
C ALA A 134 3.79 -2.02 -7.13
N VAL A 135 4.21 -1.24 -6.11
CA VAL A 135 5.11 -0.09 -6.32
C VAL A 135 6.50 -0.54 -6.71
N LEU A 136 7.04 -1.60 -6.09
CA LEU A 136 8.37 -2.13 -6.42
C LEU A 136 8.43 -2.69 -7.84
N ASP A 137 7.40 -3.38 -8.27
CA ASP A 137 7.32 -3.99 -9.61
C ASP A 137 6.91 -2.96 -10.69
N GLY A 138 6.35 -1.81 -10.29
CA GLY A 138 5.94 -0.72 -11.16
C GLY A 138 4.56 -0.87 -11.76
N GLU A 139 3.78 -1.75 -11.23
CA GLU A 139 2.37 -1.89 -11.59
C GLU A 139 1.58 -0.63 -11.23
N ILE A 140 2.03 0.07 -10.18
CA ILE A 140 1.47 1.36 -9.74
C ILE A 140 2.57 2.39 -9.50
N ASP A 141 2.18 3.66 -9.66
CA ASP A 141 3.09 4.79 -9.52
C ASP A 141 3.34 5.14 -8.05
N LEU A 142 2.29 5.08 -7.24
CA LEU A 142 2.30 5.53 -5.84
C LEU A 142 1.51 4.57 -4.95
N GLY A 143 1.89 4.52 -3.66
CA GLY A 143 1.12 3.84 -2.62
C GLY A 143 0.83 4.74 -1.42
N LEU A 144 -0.36 4.61 -0.82
CA LEU A 144 -0.69 5.20 0.49
C LEU A 144 -0.78 4.08 1.52
N VAL A 145 0.17 4.08 2.45
CA VAL A 145 0.31 3.03 3.47
C VAL A 145 0.64 3.63 4.83
N SER A 146 0.48 2.83 5.89
CA SER A 146 0.94 3.23 7.23
C SER A 146 2.42 2.90 7.43
N LEU A 147 3.14 3.80 8.10
CA LEU A 147 4.51 3.58 8.57
C LEU A 147 4.55 2.57 9.74
N PRO A 148 5.71 1.93 9.97
CA PRO A 148 6.96 2.02 9.23
C PRO A 148 6.95 1.23 7.91
N VAL A 149 7.81 1.64 6.97
CA VAL A 149 8.09 0.93 5.72
C VAL A 149 9.58 0.62 5.68
N ASP A 150 9.92 -0.64 5.90
CA ASP A 150 11.31 -1.11 6.00
C ASP A 150 11.75 -1.75 4.66
N GLU A 151 11.67 -0.97 3.57
CA GLU A 151 12.08 -1.38 2.23
C GLU A 151 12.97 -0.28 1.64
N ALA A 152 14.27 -0.56 1.50
CA ALA A 152 15.27 0.41 1.07
C ALA A 152 15.06 0.96 -0.37
N ARG A 153 14.31 0.23 -1.20
CA ARG A 153 13.96 0.64 -2.56
C ARG A 153 12.76 1.59 -2.63
N LEU A 154 12.10 1.85 -1.51
CA LEU A 154 10.97 2.76 -1.42
C LEU A 154 11.33 4.04 -0.68
N VAL A 155 10.89 5.16 -1.20
CA VAL A 155 10.88 6.44 -0.49
C VAL A 155 9.48 6.62 0.09
N ALA A 156 9.40 6.70 1.41
CA ALA A 156 8.17 6.99 2.12
C ALA A 156 8.15 8.45 2.57
N THR A 157 7.21 9.23 2.08
CA THR A 157 6.99 10.63 2.47
C THR A 157 5.78 10.70 3.39
N PRO A 158 5.96 11.01 4.69
CA PRO A 158 4.85 11.16 5.61
C PRO A 158 3.85 12.21 5.10
N LEU A 159 2.56 11.89 5.16
CA LEU A 159 1.48 12.80 4.78
C LEU A 159 0.79 13.35 6.02
N PHE A 160 0.31 12.48 6.90
CA PHE A 160 -0.35 12.89 8.14
C PHE A 160 -0.20 11.83 9.22
N THR A 161 -0.33 12.28 10.47
CA THR A 161 -0.39 11.43 11.66
C THR A 161 -1.72 11.62 12.34
N GLU A 162 -2.35 10.54 12.77
CA GLU A 162 -3.62 10.56 13.48
C GLU A 162 -3.59 9.68 14.72
N PRO A 163 -4.34 10.04 15.78
CA PRO A 163 -4.45 9.20 16.96
C PRO A 163 -5.29 7.96 16.68
N LEU A 164 -4.95 6.88 17.37
CA LEU A 164 -5.82 5.73 17.53
C LEU A 164 -6.74 5.96 18.72
N LEU A 165 -8.01 5.61 18.56
CA LEU A 165 -9.07 5.77 19.57
C LEU A 165 -9.58 4.39 19.98
N LEU A 166 -10.00 4.28 21.22
CA LEU A 166 -10.73 3.11 21.71
C LEU A 166 -12.20 3.24 21.30
N GLY A 167 -12.70 2.28 20.54
CA GLY A 167 -14.12 2.11 20.23
C GLY A 167 -14.76 1.14 21.20
N LEU A 168 -15.92 1.48 21.75
CA LEU A 168 -16.70 0.69 22.71
C LEU A 168 -18.20 0.84 22.43
N SER A 169 -18.99 -0.11 22.94
CA SER A 169 -20.43 0.11 23.14
C SER A 169 -20.65 1.23 24.18
N ALA A 170 -21.68 2.03 23.99
CA ALA A 170 -22.10 3.04 24.97
C ALA A 170 -22.43 2.45 26.35
N GLU A 171 -22.81 1.17 26.39
CA GLU A 171 -23.13 0.43 27.64
C GLU A 171 -21.88 -0.15 28.32
N HIS A 172 -20.72 -0.09 27.70
CA HIS A 172 -19.49 -0.64 28.24
C HIS A 172 -19.04 0.15 29.48
N PRO A 173 -18.57 -0.50 30.57
CA PRO A 173 -18.15 0.22 31.79
C PRO A 173 -17.13 1.32 31.56
N LEU A 174 -16.17 1.12 30.63
CA LEU A 174 -15.17 2.13 30.28
C LEU A 174 -15.74 3.28 29.45
N ALA A 175 -16.98 3.19 28.97
CA ALA A 175 -17.60 4.26 28.18
C ALA A 175 -17.92 5.52 29.00
N ALA A 176 -18.03 5.42 30.32
CA ALA A 176 -18.24 6.55 31.21
C ALA A 176 -16.97 7.41 31.40
N ALA A 177 -15.79 6.84 31.21
CA ALA A 177 -14.52 7.55 31.36
C ALA A 177 -14.28 8.52 30.21
N LYS A 178 -13.64 9.67 30.47
CA LYS A 178 -13.20 10.62 29.42
C LYS A 178 -12.03 10.04 28.62
N GLU A 179 -11.11 9.39 29.31
CA GLU A 179 -9.94 8.74 28.75
C GLU A 179 -9.76 7.38 29.41
N VAL A 180 -9.12 6.43 28.73
CA VAL A 180 -8.93 5.04 29.18
C VAL A 180 -7.45 4.72 29.07
N ASN A 181 -6.89 4.11 30.11
CA ASN A 181 -5.52 3.57 30.02
C ASN A 181 -5.52 2.31 29.16
N VAL A 182 -4.50 2.13 28.33
CA VAL A 182 -4.38 0.91 27.51
C VAL A 182 -4.31 -0.34 28.39
N ALA A 183 -3.73 -0.25 29.58
CA ALA A 183 -3.68 -1.35 30.55
C ALA A 183 -5.08 -1.81 31.05
N ASP A 184 -6.09 -0.94 31.05
CA ASP A 184 -7.48 -1.28 31.44
C ASP A 184 -8.16 -2.20 30.40
N LEU A 185 -7.52 -2.41 29.26
CA LEU A 185 -8.00 -3.33 28.22
C LEU A 185 -7.59 -4.79 28.50
N ARG A 186 -6.81 -5.07 29.53
CA ARG A 186 -6.49 -6.44 29.91
C ARG A 186 -7.76 -7.23 30.19
N GLY A 187 -7.84 -8.44 29.61
CA GLY A 187 -9.01 -9.30 29.76
C GLY A 187 -10.23 -8.91 28.92
N GLN A 188 -10.20 -7.78 28.23
CA GLN A 188 -11.28 -7.41 27.31
C GLN A 188 -11.25 -8.27 26.05
N ASN A 189 -12.44 -8.48 25.48
CA ASN A 189 -12.58 -9.08 24.16
C ASN A 189 -12.33 -8.04 23.09
N PHE A 190 -11.59 -8.39 22.04
CA PHE A 190 -11.26 -7.48 20.94
C PHE A 190 -11.98 -7.88 19.65
N ILE A 191 -12.48 -6.86 18.94
CA ILE A 191 -12.91 -6.97 17.55
C ILE A 191 -11.85 -6.24 16.72
N MET A 192 -11.21 -6.93 15.78
CA MET A 192 -10.07 -6.41 15.01
C MET A 192 -10.28 -6.64 13.52
N LEU A 193 -9.51 -5.96 12.70
CA LEU A 193 -9.36 -6.33 11.29
C LEU A 193 -8.54 -7.63 11.16
N GLY A 194 -8.59 -8.25 9.98
CA GLY A 194 -7.78 -9.42 9.66
C GLY A 194 -6.27 -9.15 9.77
N ASP A 195 -5.47 -10.21 9.87
CA ASP A 195 -4.02 -10.13 10.14
C ASP A 195 -3.22 -9.43 9.04
N ALA A 196 -3.71 -9.42 7.79
CA ALA A 196 -3.11 -8.68 6.70
C ALA A 196 -3.20 -7.15 6.86
N SER A 197 -4.06 -6.65 7.76
CA SER A 197 -4.20 -5.23 8.04
C SER A 197 -3.03 -4.69 8.85
N SER A 198 -2.38 -3.67 8.35
CA SER A 198 -1.33 -2.95 9.09
C SER A 198 -1.83 -2.32 10.40
N LEU A 199 -3.12 -1.98 10.50
CA LEU A 199 -3.72 -1.52 11.75
C LEU A 199 -3.70 -2.62 12.81
N THR A 200 -4.04 -3.84 12.43
CA THR A 200 -3.99 -5.01 13.34
C THR A 200 -2.59 -5.22 13.88
N SER A 201 -1.58 -5.21 13.02
CA SER A 201 -0.17 -5.34 13.44
C SER A 201 0.27 -4.21 14.38
N GLN A 202 -0.20 -2.97 14.14
CA GLN A 202 0.09 -1.83 15.02
C GLN A 202 -0.57 -1.99 16.40
N VAL A 203 -1.84 -2.41 16.43
CA VAL A 203 -2.55 -2.66 17.70
C VAL A 203 -1.91 -3.80 18.49
N GLN A 204 -1.57 -4.90 17.82
CA GLN A 204 -0.90 -6.04 18.46
C GLN A 204 0.45 -5.63 19.07
N ARG A 205 1.22 -4.80 18.37
CA ARG A 205 2.50 -4.27 18.89
C ARG A 205 2.26 -3.39 20.12
N LEU A 206 1.31 -2.43 20.04
CA LEU A 206 0.96 -1.57 21.15
C LEU A 206 0.58 -2.36 22.41
N LEU A 207 -0.18 -3.43 22.25
CA LEU A 207 -0.60 -4.27 23.37
C LEU A 207 0.56 -5.17 23.86
N GLY A 208 1.39 -5.67 22.95
CA GLY A 208 2.60 -6.44 23.25
C GLY A 208 3.63 -5.66 24.06
N ASP A 209 3.81 -4.37 23.77
CA ASP A 209 4.71 -3.46 24.52
C ASP A 209 4.21 -3.27 25.99
N LEU A 210 2.95 -3.60 26.28
CA LEU A 210 2.35 -3.59 27.62
C LEU A 210 2.21 -4.99 28.22
N ASP A 211 2.89 -5.96 27.63
CA ASP A 211 2.97 -7.36 28.08
C ASP A 211 1.60 -8.03 28.21
N PHE A 212 0.72 -7.82 27.22
CA PHE A 212 -0.47 -8.65 27.09
C PHE A 212 -0.91 -8.88 25.64
N ALA A 213 -1.44 -10.07 25.36
CA ALA A 213 -2.04 -10.42 24.08
C ALA A 213 -3.56 -10.16 24.10
N PRO A 214 -4.15 -9.57 23.05
CA PRO A 214 -5.59 -9.36 22.97
C PRO A 214 -6.36 -10.69 22.85
N ARG A 215 -7.46 -10.82 23.57
CA ARG A 215 -8.42 -11.92 23.37
C ARG A 215 -9.30 -11.57 22.17
N ILE A 216 -8.94 -12.06 20.99
CA ILE A 216 -9.65 -11.71 19.75
C ILE A 216 -10.90 -12.56 19.61
N MET A 217 -12.07 -11.93 19.65
CA MET A 217 -13.38 -12.59 19.47
C MET A 217 -13.78 -12.63 18.00
N HIS A 218 -13.40 -11.63 17.21
CA HIS A 218 -13.73 -11.59 15.80
C HIS A 218 -12.66 -10.86 14.98
N ARG A 219 -12.37 -11.39 13.79
CA ARG A 219 -11.52 -10.76 12.77
C ARG A 219 -12.39 -10.39 11.57
N ALA A 220 -12.55 -9.12 11.34
CA ALA A 220 -13.37 -8.59 10.24
C ALA A 220 -12.51 -8.26 9.01
N ALA A 221 -13.09 -8.37 7.83
CA ALA A 221 -12.47 -7.89 6.60
C ALA A 221 -12.56 -6.36 6.48
N GLN A 222 -13.62 -5.75 7.03
CA GLN A 222 -13.94 -4.33 6.87
C GLN A 222 -14.09 -3.61 8.21
N ILE A 223 -13.70 -2.33 8.22
CA ILE A 223 -13.79 -1.48 9.42
C ILE A 223 -15.25 -1.23 9.85
N SER A 224 -16.20 -1.24 8.90
CA SER A 224 -17.62 -1.12 9.17
C SER A 224 -18.15 -2.26 10.03
N THR A 225 -17.72 -3.49 9.73
CA THR A 225 -18.06 -4.68 10.55
C THR A 225 -17.45 -4.58 11.95
N VAL A 226 -16.19 -4.14 12.07
CA VAL A 226 -15.57 -3.88 13.38
C VAL A 226 -16.42 -2.92 14.19
N LYS A 227 -16.83 -1.80 13.62
CA LYS A 227 -17.66 -0.78 14.27
C LYS A 227 -19.01 -1.34 14.72
N SER A 228 -19.71 -2.08 13.85
CA SER A 228 -21.02 -2.64 14.14
C SER A 228 -20.97 -3.64 15.30
N LEU A 229 -20.02 -4.58 15.28
CA LEU A 229 -19.86 -5.58 16.35
C LEU A 229 -19.42 -4.93 17.66
N THR A 230 -18.59 -3.88 17.59
CA THR A 230 -18.19 -3.11 18.77
C THR A 230 -19.39 -2.36 19.38
N ALA A 231 -20.22 -1.71 18.56
CA ALA A 231 -21.43 -1.02 18.99
C ALA A 231 -22.41 -1.98 19.71
N MET A 232 -22.48 -3.24 19.26
CA MET A 232 -23.30 -4.31 19.88
C MET A 232 -22.71 -4.86 21.18
N GLY A 233 -21.53 -4.41 21.62
CA GLY A 233 -20.92 -4.84 22.88
C GLY A 233 -20.21 -6.20 22.82
N LEU A 234 -19.94 -6.77 21.61
CA LEU A 234 -19.22 -8.03 21.49
C LEU A 234 -17.74 -7.94 21.91
N GLY A 235 -17.21 -6.73 21.99
CA GLY A 235 -15.85 -6.46 22.40
C GLY A 235 -15.48 -5.01 22.16
N VAL A 236 -14.22 -4.67 22.46
CA VAL A 236 -13.64 -3.35 22.20
C VAL A 236 -12.84 -3.36 20.90
N SER A 237 -12.60 -2.19 20.32
CA SER A 237 -11.76 -2.04 19.13
C SER A 237 -10.84 -0.84 19.27
N ILE A 238 -9.66 -0.90 18.64
CA ILE A 238 -8.76 0.25 18.52
C ILE A 238 -8.77 0.69 17.07
N LEU A 239 -9.26 1.91 16.82
CA LEU A 239 -9.56 2.42 15.50
C LEU A 239 -8.89 3.78 15.28
N PRO A 240 -8.45 4.10 14.05
CA PRO A 240 -7.94 5.43 13.76
C PRO A 240 -9.05 6.48 13.87
N ARG A 241 -8.68 7.69 14.21
CA ARG A 241 -9.63 8.81 14.33
C ARG A 241 -10.43 9.01 13.03
N SER A 242 -9.80 8.86 11.88
CA SER A 242 -10.44 8.98 10.57
C SER A 242 -11.52 7.93 10.31
N ALA A 243 -11.54 6.84 11.07
CA ALA A 243 -12.63 5.86 11.01
C ALA A 243 -13.94 6.38 11.60
N ARG A 244 -13.88 7.39 12.49
CA ARG A 244 -15.08 8.02 13.06
C ARG A 244 -15.79 8.86 12.00
N THR A 245 -17.06 8.59 11.79
CA THR A 245 -17.89 9.26 10.77
C THR A 245 -19.24 9.65 11.37
N ALA A 246 -19.97 10.54 10.68
CA ALA A 246 -21.34 10.91 11.08
C ALA A 246 -22.33 9.73 11.00
N ASN A 247 -22.00 8.71 10.20
CA ASN A 247 -22.84 7.53 9.96
C ASN A 247 -22.37 6.31 10.78
N ASP A 248 -21.71 6.53 11.90
CA ASP A 248 -21.30 5.44 12.78
C ASP A 248 -22.50 4.71 13.36
N PRO A 249 -22.40 3.38 13.61
CA PRO A 249 -23.47 2.63 14.25
C PRO A 249 -23.93 3.26 15.57
N VAL A 250 -25.25 3.30 15.78
CA VAL A 250 -25.84 3.77 17.03
C VAL A 250 -25.27 2.94 18.19
N GLY A 251 -24.91 3.63 19.28
CA GLY A 251 -24.29 2.98 20.44
C GLY A 251 -22.77 2.83 20.38
N LEU A 252 -22.12 3.15 19.27
CA LEU A 252 -20.65 3.20 19.20
C LEU A 252 -20.14 4.52 19.80
N VAL A 253 -19.28 4.43 20.79
CA VAL A 253 -18.59 5.59 21.38
C VAL A 253 -17.08 5.45 21.26
N TYR A 254 -16.39 6.58 21.22
CA TYR A 254 -14.93 6.63 21.14
C TYR A 254 -14.35 7.31 22.38
N ARG A 255 -13.22 6.77 22.84
CA ARG A 255 -12.45 7.35 23.96
C ARG A 255 -10.99 7.53 23.55
N LYS A 256 -10.38 8.59 24.05
CA LYS A 256 -8.94 8.82 23.92
C LYS A 256 -8.22 7.92 24.92
N PHE A 257 -6.97 7.60 24.62
CA PHE A 257 -6.10 6.93 25.57
C PHE A 257 -5.42 7.95 26.48
N SER A 258 -5.35 7.64 27.78
CA SER A 258 -4.56 8.38 28.76
C SER A 258 -3.11 7.88 28.78
N GLY A 259 -2.17 8.76 29.12
CA GLY A 259 -0.75 8.44 29.19
C GLY A 259 -0.11 8.30 27.80
N VAL A 260 -0.02 7.10 27.27
CA VAL A 260 0.45 6.85 25.90
C VAL A 260 -0.67 7.14 24.92
N ALA A 261 -0.49 8.12 24.05
CA ALA A 261 -1.41 8.43 22.96
C ALA A 261 -0.95 7.69 21.67
N PRO A 262 -1.45 6.47 21.41
CA PRO A 262 -1.02 5.72 20.24
C PRO A 262 -1.46 6.43 18.97
N THR A 263 -0.54 6.52 18.01
CA THR A 263 -0.78 7.18 16.73
C THR A 263 -0.39 6.27 15.58
N ARG A 264 -0.92 6.56 14.40
CA ARG A 264 -0.39 6.02 13.14
C ARG A 264 -0.04 7.15 12.18
N THR A 265 1.02 6.96 11.42
CA THR A 265 1.40 7.88 10.34
C THR A 265 1.12 7.23 9.00
N ILE A 266 0.39 7.93 8.15
CA ILE A 266 0.16 7.56 6.76
C ILE A 266 1.20 8.25 5.89
N ALA A 267 1.80 7.51 4.98
CA ALA A 267 2.82 8.00 4.07
C ALA A 267 2.47 7.68 2.62
N LEU A 268 2.90 8.56 1.74
CA LEU A 268 2.96 8.32 0.32
C LEU A 268 4.28 7.62 0.01
N ILE A 269 4.22 6.47 -0.65
CA ILE A 269 5.39 5.70 -1.05
C ILE A 269 5.55 5.71 -2.56
N ARG A 270 6.81 5.70 -3.02
CA ARG A 270 7.22 5.55 -4.40
C ARG A 270 8.53 4.79 -4.50
N HIS A 271 8.80 4.23 -5.65
CA HIS A 271 10.11 3.63 -5.91
C HIS A 271 11.20 4.72 -6.02
N TYR A 272 12.37 4.53 -5.37
CA TYR A 272 13.38 5.60 -5.25
C TYR A 272 14.08 5.95 -6.56
N ARG A 273 14.19 5.01 -7.50
CA ARG A 273 14.84 5.21 -8.81
C ARG A 273 13.89 5.58 -9.94
N ARG A 274 12.57 5.41 -9.75
CA ARG A 274 11.62 5.75 -10.83
C ARG A 274 11.37 7.24 -10.87
N HIS A 275 11.33 7.76 -12.08
CA HIS A 275 10.86 9.11 -12.32
C HIS A 275 9.41 9.24 -11.85
N LEU A 276 9.09 10.33 -11.18
CA LEU A 276 7.73 10.63 -10.79
C LEU A 276 7.06 11.38 -11.95
N GLY A 277 6.25 10.67 -12.73
CA GLY A 277 5.51 11.23 -13.85
C GLY A 277 4.60 12.40 -13.42
N ARG A 278 4.19 13.23 -14.36
CA ARG A 278 3.38 14.43 -14.06
C ARG A 278 2.10 14.11 -13.30
N GLY A 279 1.37 13.07 -13.69
CA GLY A 279 0.16 12.64 -13.01
C GLY A 279 0.41 12.26 -11.56
N ALA A 280 1.50 11.53 -11.30
CA ALA A 280 1.88 11.14 -9.94
C ALA A 280 2.30 12.36 -9.09
N GLN A 281 3.01 13.33 -9.68
CA GLN A 281 3.34 14.59 -8.99
C GLN A 281 2.07 15.38 -8.64
N MET A 282 1.15 15.55 -9.59
CA MET A 282 -0.12 16.25 -9.38
C MET A 282 -0.97 15.57 -8.31
N PHE A 283 -1.01 14.23 -8.30
CA PHE A 283 -1.68 13.48 -7.23
C PHE A 283 -1.01 13.73 -5.88
N ALA A 284 0.32 13.68 -5.79
CA ALA A 284 1.05 13.93 -4.55
C ALA A 284 0.80 15.35 -4.01
N ASP A 285 0.70 16.36 -4.88
CA ASP A 285 0.39 17.74 -4.49
C ASP A 285 -1.06 17.87 -4.01
N ALA A 286 -2.03 17.27 -4.71
CA ALA A 286 -3.42 17.20 -4.29
C ALA A 286 -3.57 16.46 -2.95
N ALA A 287 -2.84 15.35 -2.78
CA ALA A 287 -2.81 14.59 -1.55
C ALA A 287 -2.36 15.44 -0.36
N ARG A 288 -1.32 16.25 -0.52
CA ARG A 288 -0.86 17.20 0.52
C ARG A 288 -1.88 18.30 0.81
N ALA A 289 -2.50 18.83 -0.23
CA ALA A 289 -3.45 19.94 -0.11
C ALA A 289 -4.72 19.56 0.68
N VAL A 290 -5.19 18.31 0.59
CA VAL A 290 -6.40 17.85 1.28
C VAL A 290 -6.18 17.53 2.76
N ILE A 291 -4.94 17.39 3.21
CA ILE A 291 -4.64 17.01 4.60
C ILE A 291 -5.01 18.12 5.57
N GLY A 292 -4.67 19.38 5.28
CA GLY A 292 -5.00 20.54 6.11
C GLY A 292 -6.50 20.61 6.43
N PRO A 293 -7.39 20.63 5.43
CA PRO A 293 -8.84 20.62 5.63
C PRO A 293 -9.38 19.38 6.36
N LEU A 294 -8.83 18.18 6.09
CA LEU A 294 -9.24 16.94 6.77
C LEU A 294 -8.90 16.98 8.27
N HIS A 295 -7.84 17.70 8.66
CA HIS A 295 -7.47 17.88 10.06
C HIS A 295 -8.16 19.09 10.71
N ALA A 296 -8.47 20.16 9.98
CA ALA A 296 -9.10 21.37 10.48
C ALA A 296 -10.58 21.18 10.87
N GLY A 297 -11.28 20.22 10.27
CA GLY A 297 -12.65 19.84 10.67
C GLY A 297 -12.75 19.19 12.06
N THR A 298 -11.63 19.10 12.79
CA THR A 298 -11.53 18.50 14.12
C THR A 298 -10.48 19.25 14.93
N SER A 299 -10.81 20.50 15.30
CA SER A 299 -9.92 21.35 16.10
C SER A 299 -9.68 20.76 17.50
N GLU A 300 -8.55 20.15 17.69
CA GLU A 300 -7.75 20.14 18.91
C GLU A 300 -6.29 20.05 18.49
N SER A 301 -5.52 21.09 18.82
CA SER A 301 -4.13 21.27 18.49
C SER A 301 -3.26 20.13 19.06
N VAL A 302 -2.63 19.39 18.17
CA VAL A 302 -1.48 18.55 18.52
C VAL A 302 -0.25 19.23 17.93
N SER A 303 0.64 19.68 18.81
CA SER A 303 1.96 20.23 18.47
C SER A 303 2.74 19.27 17.56
N ASN A 304 3.35 19.83 16.53
CA ASN A 304 4.19 19.14 15.55
C ASN A 304 5.22 18.23 16.22
N PRO A 305 5.27 16.94 15.89
CA PRO A 305 6.42 16.11 16.22
C PRO A 305 7.54 16.37 15.22
N ILE A 306 8.74 16.45 15.76
CA ILE A 306 10.03 16.66 15.13
C ILE A 306 10.18 15.77 13.89
N VAL A 307 10.37 16.39 12.74
CA VAL A 307 10.74 15.74 11.47
C VAL A 307 12.16 15.20 11.61
N THR A 308 12.30 13.93 11.89
CA THR A 308 13.59 13.25 11.71
C THR A 308 13.77 12.94 10.24
N THR A 309 14.49 13.79 9.54
CA THR A 309 14.96 13.55 8.18
C THR A 309 15.91 12.37 8.20
N VAL A 310 15.46 11.23 7.70
CA VAL A 310 16.36 10.11 7.38
C VAL A 310 17.16 10.52 6.14
N THR A 311 18.39 10.95 6.37
CA THR A 311 19.37 11.26 5.32
C THR A 311 19.72 9.98 4.56
N ALA A 312 19.59 10.01 3.25
CA ALA A 312 20.03 8.93 2.38
C ALA A 312 21.52 8.61 2.62
N PRO A 313 21.92 7.33 2.61
CA PRO A 313 23.32 6.96 2.77
C PRO A 313 24.14 7.51 1.59
N LYS A 314 25.26 8.20 1.90
CA LYS A 314 26.22 8.68 0.90
C LYS A 314 26.80 7.49 0.13
N PRO A 315 26.97 7.59 -1.20
CA PRO A 315 27.61 6.55 -1.99
C PRO A 315 29.07 6.36 -1.54
N THR A 316 29.40 5.16 -1.11
CA THR A 316 30.78 4.75 -0.82
C THR A 316 31.57 4.72 -2.14
N ARG A 317 32.64 5.52 -2.22
CA ARG A 317 33.61 5.48 -3.32
C ARG A 317 34.32 4.11 -3.33
N PRO A 318 34.51 3.48 -4.50
CA PRO A 318 35.34 2.27 -4.57
C PRO A 318 36.80 2.63 -4.22
N ARG A 319 37.40 1.86 -3.31
CA ARG A 319 38.84 1.90 -3.07
C ARG A 319 39.54 1.41 -4.34
N ARG A 320 40.40 2.24 -4.90
CA ARG A 320 41.38 1.83 -5.88
C ARG A 320 42.42 0.93 -5.18
N ALA A 321 42.60 -0.28 -5.71
CA ALA A 321 43.79 -1.09 -5.54
C ALA A 321 44.72 -0.84 -6.74
#